data_3dd474e884da3af25130cfaaf8a4416e
#
_entry.id   3dd474e884da3af25130cfaaf8a4416e
#
_cell.length_a   1.000
_cell.length_b   1.000
_cell.length_c   1.000
_cell.angle_alpha   90.00
_cell.angle_beta   90.00
_cell.angle_gamma   90.00
#
_symmetry.space_group_name_H-M   'P 1'
#
loop_
_entity.id
_entity.type
_entity.pdbx_description
1 polymer ?
#
loop_
_entity_poly.entity_id
_entity_poly.type
_entity_poly.pdbx_seq_one_letter_code
_entity_poly.pdbx_strand_id
1 'polypeptide(L)'
;MQQRRSVEFATQILNTMNEVKDNFECDFSFNIEMIPAENCAGVICQADNLIYEQDKYFIYSNQWIPLTEKCTIQEKCRLGSLFDKLCGGGCIAHINIENRFSTEEEAWDMLNYVASNGVIYFAFTTKISVCEDKHAFIGRNTCPKCGKPIADTYSRVVGFYTPVSSYQKIRKKEFNNRRWYNVLNKNEIM
;
A
#
# COMPACT_ATOMS: atom_id res chain seq x y z
N MET A 1 -13.20 18.47 -3.10
CA MET A 1 -12.98 19.47 -2.05
C MET A 1 -12.41 18.84 -0.77
N GLN A 2 -13.00 17.77 -0.24
CA GLN A 2 -12.54 17.13 1.02
C GLN A 2 -11.14 16.51 0.93
N GLN A 3 -10.81 15.80 -0.15
CA GLN A 3 -9.46 15.24 -0.39
C GLN A 3 -8.36 16.31 -0.42
N ARG A 4 -8.61 17.47 -1.03
CA ARG A 4 -7.66 18.57 -1.08
C ARG A 4 -7.32 19.09 0.32
N ARG A 5 -8.33 19.29 1.18
CA ARG A 5 -8.12 19.72 2.58
C ARG A 5 -7.32 18.72 3.39
N SER A 6 -7.55 17.41 3.19
CA SER A 6 -6.78 16.37 3.90
C SER A 6 -5.31 16.35 3.48
N VAL A 7 -5.03 16.55 2.19
CA VAL A 7 -3.66 16.66 1.68
C VAL A 7 -2.97 17.91 2.23
N GLU A 8 -3.63 19.06 2.19
CA GLU A 8 -3.11 20.32 2.73
C GLU A 8 -2.79 20.19 4.23
N PHE A 9 -3.70 19.60 5.02
CA PHE A 9 -3.51 19.39 6.45
C PHE A 9 -2.33 18.45 6.75
N ALA A 10 -2.24 17.29 6.07
CA ALA A 10 -1.11 16.38 6.23
C ALA A 10 0.22 17.03 5.84
N THR A 11 0.23 17.82 4.76
CA THR A 11 1.40 18.59 4.33
C THR A 11 1.84 19.60 5.39
N GLN A 12 0.90 20.32 6.02
CA GLN A 12 1.22 21.25 7.11
C GLN A 12 1.86 20.55 8.29
N ILE A 13 1.32 19.39 8.71
CA ILE A 13 1.91 18.59 9.81
C ILE A 13 3.36 18.23 9.47
N LEU A 14 3.60 17.65 8.28
CA LEU A 14 4.94 17.23 7.87
C LEU A 14 5.92 18.41 7.73
N ASN A 15 5.46 19.54 7.22
CA ASN A 15 6.30 20.76 7.16
C ASN A 15 6.68 21.23 8.55
N THR A 16 5.72 21.30 9.49
CA THR A 16 6.02 21.68 10.89
C THR A 16 6.99 20.69 11.53
N MET A 17 6.83 19.39 11.30
CA MET A 17 7.78 18.38 11.79
C MET A 17 9.19 18.60 11.21
N ASN A 18 9.31 18.90 9.90
CA ASN A 18 10.60 19.21 9.27
C ASN A 18 11.21 20.51 9.84
N GLU A 19 10.43 21.57 10.02
CA GLU A 19 10.90 22.81 10.64
C GLU A 19 11.46 22.56 12.04
N VAL A 20 10.74 21.81 12.89
CA VAL A 20 11.22 21.47 14.24
C VAL A 20 12.51 20.66 14.16
N LYS A 21 12.54 19.63 13.29
CA LYS A 21 13.71 18.78 13.06
C LYS A 21 14.94 19.60 12.62
N ASP A 22 14.77 20.51 11.68
CA ASP A 22 15.87 21.26 11.07
C ASP A 22 16.41 22.37 12.01
N ASN A 23 15.59 22.83 12.95
CA ASN A 23 15.98 23.81 13.97
C ASN A 23 16.43 23.17 15.29
N PHE A 24 16.44 21.85 15.41
CA PHE A 24 16.86 21.17 16.63
C PHE A 24 18.39 20.97 16.63
N GLU A 25 19.07 21.70 17.53
CA GLU A 25 20.53 21.61 17.67
C GLU A 25 20.93 20.36 18.45
N CYS A 26 21.65 19.43 17.80
CA CYS A 26 22.21 18.23 18.42
C CYS A 26 23.32 17.61 17.54
N ASP A 27 24.07 16.66 18.09
CA ASP A 27 25.20 16.01 17.43
C ASP A 27 24.79 14.87 16.49
N PHE A 28 23.50 14.65 16.26
CA PHE A 28 22.98 13.61 15.37
C PHE A 28 21.87 14.15 14.45
N SER A 29 21.65 13.47 13.35
CA SER A 29 20.60 13.82 12.39
C SER A 29 19.30 13.09 12.66
N PHE A 30 18.19 13.76 12.40
CA PHE A 30 16.85 13.17 12.41
C PHE A 30 16.32 12.97 10.98
N ASN A 31 15.48 11.99 10.80
CA ASN A 31 14.62 11.87 9.63
C ASN A 31 13.15 11.77 10.05
N ILE A 32 12.25 11.99 9.11
CA ILE A 32 10.82 11.74 9.26
C ILE A 32 10.48 10.52 8.41
N GLU A 33 9.80 9.56 8.98
CA GLU A 33 9.39 8.32 8.32
C GLU A 33 7.92 8.04 8.59
N MET A 34 7.20 7.56 7.59
CA MET A 34 5.86 7.03 7.78
C MET A 34 5.92 5.56 8.17
N ILE A 35 5.65 5.26 9.43
CA ILE A 35 5.60 3.89 9.93
C ILE A 35 4.16 3.35 9.81
N PRO A 36 3.95 2.22 9.12
CA PRO A 36 2.63 1.59 9.04
C PRO A 36 2.14 1.13 10.41
N ALA A 37 0.89 1.46 10.74
CA ALA A 37 0.29 1.07 12.02
C ALA A 37 -0.06 -0.44 12.12
N GLU A 38 0.14 -1.20 11.06
CA GLU A 38 -0.09 -2.65 10.97
C GLU A 38 -1.46 -3.08 11.53
N ASN A 39 -1.42 -3.90 12.60
CA ASN A 39 -2.65 -4.38 13.25
C ASN A 39 -3.33 -3.29 14.11
N CYS A 40 -2.58 -2.30 14.60
CA CYS A 40 -3.14 -1.19 15.37
C CYS A 40 -4.10 -0.33 14.56
N ALA A 41 -3.95 -0.27 13.24
CA ALA A 41 -4.83 0.49 12.35
C ALA A 41 -6.31 0.15 12.51
N GLY A 42 -6.64 -1.13 12.75
CA GLY A 42 -8.00 -1.57 13.02
C GLY A 42 -8.48 -1.21 14.42
N VAL A 43 -7.63 -1.40 15.42
CA VAL A 43 -7.96 -1.12 16.83
C VAL A 43 -8.21 0.37 17.05
N ILE A 44 -7.32 1.24 16.53
CA ILE A 44 -7.46 2.70 16.65
C ILE A 44 -8.74 3.16 15.93
N CYS A 45 -9.00 2.66 14.71
CA CYS A 45 -10.20 3.01 13.98
C CYS A 45 -11.49 2.61 14.73
N GLN A 46 -11.51 1.45 15.38
CA GLN A 46 -12.64 1.01 16.19
C GLN A 46 -12.82 1.90 17.43
N ALA A 47 -11.74 2.27 18.10
CA ALA A 47 -11.79 3.17 19.25
C ALA A 47 -12.35 4.55 18.86
N ASP A 48 -11.88 5.12 17.76
CA ASP A 48 -12.36 6.40 17.24
C ASP A 48 -13.83 6.34 16.82
N ASN A 49 -14.28 5.24 16.21
CA ASN A 49 -15.68 5.06 15.86
C ASN A 49 -16.59 5.08 17.10
N LEU A 50 -16.12 4.51 18.23
CA LEU A 50 -16.86 4.56 19.50
C LEU A 50 -16.85 5.96 20.11
N ILE A 51 -15.71 6.66 20.09
CA ILE A 51 -15.57 8.00 20.67
C ILE A 51 -16.38 9.04 19.90
N TYR A 52 -16.35 8.97 18.57
CA TYR A 52 -16.99 9.94 17.69
C TYR A 52 -18.36 9.50 17.15
N GLU A 53 -18.91 8.37 17.65
CA GLU A 53 -20.18 7.80 17.25
C GLU A 53 -20.35 7.69 15.73
N GLN A 54 -19.29 7.19 15.05
CA GLN A 54 -19.24 7.03 13.60
C GLN A 54 -18.87 5.60 13.20
N ASP A 55 -19.28 5.19 12.01
CA ASP A 55 -18.93 3.88 11.42
C ASP A 55 -18.39 3.99 9.98
N LYS A 56 -17.98 5.20 9.60
CA LYS A 56 -17.54 5.54 8.25
C LYS A 56 -16.37 4.69 7.77
N TYR A 57 -15.43 4.39 8.68
CA TYR A 57 -14.25 3.61 8.39
C TYR A 57 -14.23 2.35 9.25
N PHE A 58 -13.75 1.24 8.69
CA PHE A 58 -13.57 0.00 9.45
C PHE A 58 -12.10 -0.25 9.81
N ILE A 59 -11.17 0.42 9.12
CA ILE A 59 -9.72 0.36 9.35
C ILE A 59 -9.07 1.64 8.82
N TYR A 60 -8.03 2.12 9.49
CA TYR A 60 -7.18 3.18 8.97
C TYR A 60 -6.17 2.63 7.98
N SER A 61 -5.72 3.49 7.07
CA SER A 61 -4.73 3.11 6.07
C SER A 61 -3.33 3.00 6.67
N ASN A 62 -2.55 2.05 6.15
CA ASN A 62 -1.11 1.97 6.38
C ASN A 62 -0.30 2.76 5.34
N GLN A 63 -0.97 3.51 4.49
CA GLN A 63 -0.37 4.26 3.38
C GLN A 63 -1.12 5.57 3.16
N TRP A 64 -0.48 6.54 2.50
CA TRP A 64 -1.10 7.82 2.14
C TRP A 64 -2.40 7.65 1.36
N ILE A 65 -2.43 6.68 0.45
CA ILE A 65 -3.65 6.29 -0.25
C ILE A 65 -4.03 4.88 0.20
N PRO A 66 -5.22 4.68 0.76
CA PRO A 66 -5.70 3.36 1.15
C PRO A 66 -5.62 2.37 0.00
N LEU A 67 -5.27 1.12 0.29
CA LEU A 67 -5.23 0.04 -0.72
C LEU A 67 -6.60 -0.29 -1.30
N THR A 68 -7.66 0.13 -0.62
CA THR A 68 -9.06 -0.04 -1.03
C THR A 68 -9.58 1.10 -1.90
N GLU A 69 -8.81 2.18 -2.05
CA GLU A 69 -9.25 3.36 -2.81
C GLU A 69 -9.26 3.08 -4.32
N LYS A 70 -10.32 3.58 -4.97
CA LYS A 70 -10.46 3.49 -6.43
C LYS A 70 -9.76 4.68 -7.09
N CYS A 71 -8.49 4.52 -7.37
CA CYS A 71 -7.67 5.50 -8.08
C CYS A 71 -6.80 4.82 -9.12
N THR A 72 -6.22 5.56 -10.03
CA THR A 72 -5.22 5.06 -10.98
C THR A 72 -3.83 4.96 -10.33
N ILE A 73 -2.90 4.27 -10.98
CA ILE A 73 -1.49 4.25 -10.55
C ILE A 73 -0.91 5.67 -10.62
N GLN A 74 -1.28 6.45 -11.66
CA GLN A 74 -0.84 7.84 -11.79
C GLN A 74 -1.28 8.71 -10.60
N GLU A 75 -2.52 8.59 -10.17
CA GLU A 75 -3.02 9.30 -9.00
C GLU A 75 -2.29 8.90 -7.73
N LYS A 76 -1.98 7.59 -7.57
CA LYS A 76 -1.13 7.10 -6.47
C LYS A 76 0.26 7.73 -6.51
N CYS A 77 0.89 7.75 -7.66
CA CYS A 77 2.21 8.34 -7.82
C CYS A 77 2.19 9.83 -7.50
N ARG A 78 1.21 10.57 -8.02
CA ARG A 78 1.08 12.02 -7.78
C ARG A 78 0.97 12.37 -6.29
N LEU A 79 0.21 11.60 -5.52
CA LEU A 79 0.08 11.83 -4.09
C LEU A 79 1.27 11.27 -3.31
N GLY A 80 1.77 10.08 -3.66
CA GLY A 80 2.95 9.48 -3.05
C GLY A 80 4.17 10.38 -3.16
N SER A 81 4.47 10.88 -4.35
CA SER A 81 5.62 11.76 -4.59
C SER A 81 5.58 13.08 -3.81
N LEU A 82 4.38 13.57 -3.50
CA LEU A 82 4.21 14.77 -2.68
C LEU A 82 4.71 14.54 -1.24
N PHE A 83 4.35 13.40 -0.67
CA PHE A 83 4.68 13.06 0.72
C PHE A 83 6.09 12.45 0.86
N ASP A 84 6.56 11.70 -0.14
CA ASP A 84 7.93 11.16 -0.15
C ASP A 84 9.00 12.24 -0.02
N LYS A 85 8.77 13.42 -0.60
CA LYS A 85 9.66 14.57 -0.47
C LYS A 85 9.72 15.15 0.93
N LEU A 86 8.72 14.92 1.74
CA LEU A 86 8.59 15.42 3.12
C LEU A 86 9.02 14.39 4.17
N CYS A 87 9.17 13.13 3.76
CA CYS A 87 9.53 12.01 4.63
C CYS A 87 10.89 11.44 4.22
N GLY A 88 11.98 12.05 4.68
CA GLY A 88 13.36 11.64 4.33
C GLY A 88 13.72 10.21 4.74
N GLY A 89 13.02 9.63 5.72
CA GLY A 89 13.12 8.22 6.12
C GLY A 89 12.32 7.25 5.26
N GLY A 90 11.44 7.79 4.41
CA GLY A 90 10.63 7.03 3.47
C GLY A 90 9.19 6.79 3.90
N CYS A 91 8.36 6.50 2.92
CA CYS A 91 6.99 6.01 3.10
C CYS A 91 6.65 5.05 1.95
N ILE A 92 6.52 3.77 2.27
CA ILE A 92 6.30 2.76 1.24
C ILE A 92 4.94 2.90 0.56
N ALA A 93 4.93 2.92 -0.79
CA ALA A 93 3.73 2.82 -1.61
C ALA A 93 3.57 1.40 -2.15
N HIS A 94 2.55 0.66 -1.70
CA HIS A 94 2.20 -0.62 -2.31
C HIS A 94 1.29 -0.42 -3.51
N ILE A 95 1.70 -0.97 -4.66
CA ILE A 95 0.92 -1.05 -5.88
C ILE A 95 0.53 -2.51 -6.06
N ASN A 96 -0.73 -2.83 -5.75
CA ASN A 96 -1.20 -4.20 -5.87
C ASN A 96 -1.50 -4.50 -7.35
N ILE A 97 -0.84 -5.49 -7.92
CA ILE A 97 -1.03 -5.91 -9.30
C ILE A 97 -1.74 -7.26 -9.36
N GLU A 98 -2.71 -7.38 -10.26
CA GLU A 98 -3.53 -8.58 -10.41
C GLU A 98 -2.75 -9.71 -11.07
N ASN A 99 -1.99 -9.36 -12.10
CA ASN A 99 -1.23 -10.30 -12.90
C ASN A 99 0.27 -10.04 -12.75
N ARG A 100 1.08 -11.05 -13.03
CA ARG A 100 2.53 -10.84 -13.22
C ARG A 100 2.78 -10.07 -14.51
N PHE A 101 3.89 -9.38 -14.58
CA PHE A 101 4.41 -8.87 -15.86
C PHE A 101 4.68 -10.03 -16.81
N SER A 102 4.38 -9.86 -18.09
CA SER A 102 4.58 -10.91 -19.11
C SER A 102 6.03 -10.97 -19.54
N THR A 103 6.72 -9.84 -19.52
CA THR A 103 8.12 -9.68 -19.91
C THR A 103 8.89 -8.87 -18.88
N GLU A 104 10.21 -8.96 -18.91
CA GLU A 104 11.10 -8.12 -18.11
C GLU A 104 10.99 -6.65 -18.52
N GLU A 105 10.81 -6.37 -19.81
CA GLU A 105 10.65 -5.02 -20.34
C GLU A 105 9.39 -4.34 -19.76
N GLU A 106 8.25 -5.02 -19.73
CA GLU A 106 7.03 -4.50 -19.08
C GLU A 106 7.26 -4.18 -17.61
N ALA A 107 8.03 -5.01 -16.92
CA ALA A 107 8.37 -4.76 -15.51
C ALA A 107 9.26 -3.51 -15.36
N TRP A 108 10.26 -3.36 -16.21
CA TRP A 108 11.13 -2.18 -16.23
C TRP A 108 10.40 -0.90 -16.61
N ASP A 109 9.51 -0.96 -17.59
CA ASP A 109 8.68 0.18 -18.00
C ASP A 109 7.81 0.67 -16.85
N MET A 110 7.19 -0.25 -16.10
CA MET A 110 6.36 0.11 -14.96
C MET A 110 7.19 0.64 -13.78
N LEU A 111 8.36 0.07 -13.51
CA LEU A 111 9.30 0.58 -12.50
C LEU A 111 9.73 2.01 -12.85
N ASN A 112 10.16 2.23 -14.08
CA ASN A 112 10.55 3.55 -14.58
C ASN A 112 9.39 4.54 -14.55
N TYR A 113 8.18 4.11 -14.90
CA TYR A 113 6.99 4.94 -14.83
C TYR A 113 6.74 5.46 -13.41
N VAL A 114 6.72 4.57 -12.41
CA VAL A 114 6.48 4.95 -11.01
C VAL A 114 7.61 5.85 -10.48
N ALA A 115 8.86 5.49 -10.72
CA ALA A 115 10.03 6.27 -10.30
C ALA A 115 10.07 7.66 -10.95
N SER A 116 9.80 7.75 -12.26
CA SER A 116 9.77 9.03 -12.99
C SER A 116 8.64 9.95 -12.53
N ASN A 117 7.58 9.40 -11.94
CA ASN A 117 6.52 10.18 -11.31
C ASN A 117 6.86 10.60 -9.86
N GLY A 118 8.10 10.38 -9.42
CA GLY A 118 8.66 10.91 -8.18
C GLY A 118 8.36 10.10 -6.93
N VAL A 119 7.87 8.87 -7.05
CA VAL A 119 7.73 7.95 -5.91
C VAL A 119 9.08 7.30 -5.65
N ILE A 120 9.62 7.51 -4.45
CA ILE A 120 10.99 7.10 -4.09
C ILE A 120 11.00 5.67 -3.56
N TYR A 121 10.00 5.29 -2.76
CA TYR A 121 9.96 3.99 -2.11
C TYR A 121 8.62 3.29 -2.40
N PHE A 122 8.65 2.27 -3.24
CA PHE A 122 7.45 1.54 -3.64
C PHE A 122 7.70 0.05 -3.86
N ALA A 123 6.64 -0.73 -3.85
CA ALA A 123 6.69 -2.15 -4.16
C ALA A 123 5.46 -2.62 -4.92
N PHE A 124 5.67 -3.41 -5.97
CA PHE A 124 4.59 -4.17 -6.58
C PHE A 124 4.26 -5.39 -5.73
N THR A 125 2.98 -5.58 -5.47
CA THR A 125 2.48 -6.68 -4.64
C THR A 125 1.48 -7.51 -5.44
N THR A 126 1.74 -8.81 -5.57
CA THR A 126 0.83 -9.77 -6.22
C THR A 126 0.17 -10.67 -5.17
N LYS A 127 -0.88 -11.38 -5.60
CA LYS A 127 -1.43 -12.54 -4.86
C LYS A 127 -0.62 -13.77 -5.26
N ILE A 128 0.07 -14.39 -4.32
CA ILE A 128 0.74 -15.67 -4.52
C ILE A 128 -0.17 -16.75 -3.96
N SER A 129 -0.75 -17.57 -4.84
CA SER A 129 -1.59 -18.70 -4.46
C SER A 129 -0.72 -19.93 -4.21
N VAL A 130 -1.10 -20.75 -3.22
CA VAL A 130 -0.40 -21.99 -2.87
C VAL A 130 -1.43 -23.12 -2.78
N CYS A 131 -1.17 -24.25 -3.43
CA CYS A 131 -2.00 -25.45 -3.31
C CYS A 131 -1.57 -26.33 -2.12
N GLU A 132 -2.33 -27.38 -1.84
CA GLU A 132 -2.01 -28.35 -0.76
C GLU A 132 -0.62 -28.97 -0.89
N ASP A 133 -0.15 -29.21 -2.12
CA ASP A 133 1.18 -29.76 -2.42
C ASP A 133 2.30 -28.69 -2.38
N LYS A 134 1.99 -27.49 -1.83
CA LYS A 134 2.94 -26.36 -1.67
C LYS A 134 3.50 -25.79 -3.00
N HIS A 135 2.82 -26.02 -4.13
CA HIS A 135 3.19 -25.33 -5.35
C HIS A 135 2.66 -23.89 -5.30
N ALA A 136 3.55 -22.91 -5.50
CA ALA A 136 3.22 -21.49 -5.56
C ALA A 136 2.97 -21.04 -7.02
N PHE A 137 1.96 -20.20 -7.23
CA PHE A 137 1.59 -19.69 -8.54
C PHE A 137 0.82 -18.36 -8.44
N ILE A 138 0.69 -17.65 -9.56
CA ILE A 138 0.03 -16.34 -9.63
C ILE A 138 -1.01 -16.36 -10.74
N GLY A 139 -2.13 -15.65 -10.53
CA GLY A 139 -3.12 -15.35 -11.58
C GLY A 139 -3.95 -16.54 -12.05
N ARG A 140 -4.12 -17.59 -11.24
CA ARG A 140 -4.92 -18.79 -11.58
C ARG A 140 -5.74 -19.22 -10.37
N ASN A 141 -6.88 -19.87 -10.65
CA ASN A 141 -7.77 -20.40 -9.62
C ASN A 141 -7.44 -21.84 -9.20
N THR A 142 -6.61 -22.54 -9.99
CA THR A 142 -6.12 -23.89 -9.73
C THR A 142 -4.64 -23.97 -9.99
N CYS A 143 -3.97 -24.89 -9.29
CA CYS A 143 -2.55 -25.12 -9.44
C CYS A 143 -2.20 -25.58 -10.88
N PRO A 144 -1.34 -24.87 -11.61
CA PRO A 144 -0.96 -25.26 -12.97
C PRO A 144 -0.09 -26.52 -13.02
N LYS A 145 0.47 -26.96 -11.88
CA LYS A 145 1.35 -28.13 -11.79
C LYS A 145 0.60 -29.43 -11.46
N CYS A 146 -0.40 -29.37 -10.56
CA CYS A 146 -1.10 -30.57 -10.08
C CYS A 146 -2.63 -30.49 -10.19
N GLY A 147 -3.20 -29.39 -10.69
CA GLY A 147 -4.64 -29.18 -10.87
C GLY A 147 -5.43 -28.96 -9.58
N LYS A 148 -4.80 -29.07 -8.40
CA LYS A 148 -5.47 -28.90 -7.11
C LYS A 148 -5.95 -27.45 -6.90
N PRO A 149 -6.99 -27.23 -6.06
CA PRO A 149 -7.47 -25.90 -5.71
C PRO A 149 -6.43 -25.12 -4.87
N ILE A 150 -6.67 -23.84 -4.70
CA ILE A 150 -5.90 -22.97 -3.81
C ILE A 150 -6.18 -23.38 -2.36
N ALA A 151 -5.13 -23.71 -1.61
CA ALA A 151 -5.20 -23.97 -0.18
C ALA A 151 -5.06 -22.67 0.64
N ASP A 152 -4.17 -21.76 0.21
CA ASP A 152 -4.00 -20.43 0.81
C ASP A 152 -3.48 -19.42 -0.22
N THR A 153 -3.60 -18.15 0.13
CA THR A 153 -3.08 -17.02 -0.64
C THR A 153 -2.14 -16.22 0.23
N TYR A 154 -0.99 -15.83 -0.32
CA TYR A 154 -0.02 -14.96 0.35
C TYR A 154 -0.08 -13.57 -0.25
N SER A 155 -0.04 -12.56 0.61
CA SER A 155 0.06 -11.16 0.22
C SER A 155 0.76 -10.35 1.31
N ARG A 156 1.10 -9.10 1.02
CA ARG A 156 1.74 -8.21 2.00
C ARG A 156 0.69 -7.45 2.81
N VAL A 157 0.90 -7.36 4.13
CA VAL A 157 0.22 -6.36 4.97
C VAL A 157 1.04 -5.07 4.96
N VAL A 158 2.34 -5.21 5.15
CA VAL A 158 3.34 -4.13 5.10
C VAL A 158 4.53 -4.59 4.24
N GLY A 159 5.60 -5.13 4.82
CA GLY A 159 6.83 -5.51 4.12
C GLY A 159 6.87 -6.96 3.64
N PHE A 160 6.32 -7.88 4.44
CA PHE A 160 6.47 -9.31 4.21
C PHE A 160 5.23 -9.96 3.60
N TYR A 161 5.44 -11.02 2.81
CA TYR A 161 4.36 -11.91 2.38
C TYR A 161 3.97 -12.82 3.55
N THR A 162 2.70 -12.75 3.93
CA THR A 162 2.11 -13.60 4.96
C THR A 162 0.86 -14.29 4.42
N PRO A 163 0.50 -15.49 4.93
CA PRO A 163 -0.72 -16.17 4.49
C PRO A 163 -1.95 -15.36 4.89
N VAL A 164 -2.87 -15.16 3.96
CA VAL A 164 -4.12 -14.42 4.20
C VAL A 164 -4.99 -15.14 5.24
N SER A 165 -4.89 -16.47 5.34
CA SER A 165 -5.55 -17.24 6.39
C SER A 165 -5.19 -16.78 7.80
N SER A 166 -3.95 -16.30 8.03
CA SER A 166 -3.47 -15.78 9.31
C SER A 166 -3.88 -14.33 9.62
N TYR A 167 -4.44 -13.61 8.66
CA TYR A 167 -4.85 -12.22 8.88
C TYR A 167 -5.98 -12.14 9.90
N GLN A 168 -5.95 -11.11 10.75
CA GLN A 168 -7.09 -10.74 11.60
C GLN A 168 -8.34 -10.46 10.75
N LYS A 169 -9.53 -10.68 11.31
CA LYS A 169 -10.82 -10.54 10.60
C LYS A 169 -10.94 -9.20 9.86
N ILE A 170 -10.54 -8.09 10.49
CA ILE A 170 -10.61 -6.75 9.92
C ILE A 170 -9.63 -6.59 8.76
N ARG A 171 -8.45 -7.19 8.86
CA ARG A 171 -7.44 -7.18 7.80
C ARG A 171 -7.83 -8.08 6.63
N LYS A 172 -8.52 -9.20 6.86
CA LYS A 172 -9.14 -10.00 5.79
C LYS A 172 -10.19 -9.19 5.02
N LYS A 173 -11.02 -8.43 5.74
CA LYS A 173 -11.99 -7.52 5.11
C LYS A 173 -11.30 -6.47 4.25
N GLU A 174 -10.22 -5.86 4.73
CA GLU A 174 -9.42 -4.91 3.96
C GLU A 174 -8.83 -5.57 2.71
N PHE A 175 -8.19 -6.74 2.85
CA PHE A 175 -7.61 -7.50 1.74
C PHE A 175 -8.63 -7.81 0.64
N ASN A 176 -9.85 -8.22 1.00
CA ASN A 176 -10.90 -8.52 0.05
C ASN A 176 -11.41 -7.28 -0.71
N ASN A 177 -11.24 -6.09 -0.15
CA ASN A 177 -11.64 -4.83 -0.76
C ASN A 177 -10.48 -4.08 -1.43
N ARG A 178 -9.26 -4.64 -1.45
CA ARG A 178 -8.10 -4.01 -2.10
C ARG A 178 -8.33 -3.77 -3.58
N ARG A 179 -7.86 -2.64 -4.05
CA ARG A 179 -7.72 -2.38 -5.47
C ARG A 179 -6.54 -3.18 -6.01
N TRP A 180 -6.79 -3.98 -7.03
CA TRP A 180 -5.79 -4.73 -7.79
C TRP A 180 -5.78 -4.16 -9.20
N TYR A 181 -4.59 -3.78 -9.69
CA TYR A 181 -4.41 -3.15 -10.98
C TYR A 181 -4.07 -4.20 -12.03
N ASN A 182 -4.77 -4.13 -13.16
CA ASN A 182 -4.33 -4.84 -14.36
C ASN A 182 -3.30 -3.97 -15.09
N VAL A 183 -2.02 -4.29 -14.93
CA VAL A 183 -0.91 -3.50 -15.52
C VAL A 183 -0.86 -3.54 -17.04
N LEU A 184 -1.64 -4.40 -17.67
CA LEU A 184 -1.82 -4.43 -19.13
C LEU A 184 -2.91 -3.45 -19.61
N ASN A 185 -3.71 -2.90 -18.69
CA ASN A 185 -4.78 -1.97 -18.98
C ASN A 185 -4.33 -0.53 -18.78
N LYS A 186 -4.05 0.20 -19.85
CA LYS A 186 -3.59 1.60 -19.80
C LYS A 186 -4.53 2.52 -19.01
N ASN A 187 -5.84 2.27 -19.02
CA ASN A 187 -6.82 3.08 -18.27
C ASN A 187 -6.73 2.90 -16.74
N GLU A 188 -6.01 1.91 -16.27
CA GLU A 188 -5.76 1.70 -14.83
C GLU A 188 -4.42 2.29 -14.38
N ILE A 189 -3.57 2.62 -15.34
CA ILE A 189 -2.26 3.22 -15.12
C ILE A 189 -2.37 4.75 -15.09
N MET A 190 -3.06 5.31 -16.10
CA MET A 190 -3.21 6.77 -16.31
C MET A 190 -4.47 7.34 -15.70
#